data_75ba9e344a004691893e58bfd6c35beb
#
_entry.id   75ba9e344a004691893e58bfd6c35beb
#
_cell.length_a   1.000
_cell.length_b   1.000
_cell.length_c   1.000
_cell.angle_alpha   90.00
_cell.angle_beta   90.00
_cell.angle_gamma   90.00
#
_symmetry.space_group_name_H-M   'P 1'
#
loop_
_entity.id
_entity.type
_entity.pdbx_description
1 polymer ?
#
loop_
_entity_poly.entity_id
_entity_poly.type
_entity_poly.pdbx_seq_one_letter_code
_entity_poly.pdbx_strand_id
1 'polypeptide(L)'
;MPRFQQNDNFIDKTFTILAESVVKILPASRQEKEAFNYYKEGLTAQASGRYAEALESYYEALKLEEDPIDRSYILYNIGVSYFDF
;
A
#
# COMPACT_ATOMS: atom_id res chain seq x y z
N MET A 1 -10.99 3.83 23.63
CA MET A 1 -11.30 2.43 23.85
C MET A 1 -10.26 1.54 23.16
N PRO A 2 -9.71 0.58 23.89
CA PRO A 2 -8.71 -0.33 23.30
C PRO A 2 -9.23 -1.06 22.05
N ARG A 3 -10.53 -1.31 22.00
CA ARG A 3 -11.15 -2.02 20.90
C ARG A 3 -11.00 -1.30 19.56
N PHE A 4 -11.10 0.03 19.54
CA PHE A 4 -10.93 0.79 18.30
C PHE A 4 -9.50 0.74 17.82
N GLN A 5 -8.54 0.86 18.73
CA GLN A 5 -7.13 0.76 18.37
C GLN A 5 -6.78 -0.64 17.86
N GLN A 6 -7.35 -1.67 18.47
CA GLN A 6 -7.17 -3.04 18.00
C GLN A 6 -7.72 -3.24 16.60
N ASN A 7 -8.89 -2.65 16.31
CA ASN A 7 -9.49 -2.76 14.99
C ASN A 7 -8.63 -2.09 13.93
N ASP A 8 -8.10 -0.90 14.22
CA ASP A 8 -7.20 -0.22 13.30
C ASP A 8 -5.94 -1.04 13.05
N ASN A 9 -5.33 -1.56 14.12
CA ASN A 9 -4.15 -2.43 14.00
C ASN A 9 -4.47 -3.72 13.26
N PHE A 10 -5.66 -4.27 13.48
CA PHE A 10 -6.10 -5.48 12.81
C PHE A 10 -6.23 -5.25 11.30
N ILE A 11 -6.82 -4.14 10.89
CA ILE A 11 -6.98 -3.79 9.48
C ILE A 11 -5.61 -3.63 8.82
N ASP A 12 -4.70 -2.89 9.45
CA ASP A 12 -3.35 -2.69 8.94
C ASP A 12 -2.59 -4.00 8.81
N LYS A 13 -2.64 -4.85 9.84
CA LYS A 13 -1.98 -6.14 9.82
C LYS A 13 -2.59 -7.08 8.79
N THR A 14 -3.92 -7.09 8.67
CA THR A 14 -4.60 -7.93 7.69
C THR A 14 -4.21 -7.51 6.28
N PHE A 15 -4.18 -6.22 6.01
CA PHE A 15 -3.76 -5.70 4.72
C PHE A 15 -2.33 -6.12 4.39
N THR A 16 -1.42 -5.98 5.34
CA THR A 16 -0.02 -6.36 5.16
C THR A 16 0.12 -7.86 4.93
N ILE A 17 -0.55 -8.68 5.75
CA ILE A 17 -0.49 -10.13 5.63
C ILE A 17 -1.04 -10.60 4.30
N LEU A 18 -2.17 -10.07 3.86
CA LEU A 18 -2.75 -10.45 2.58
C LEU A 18 -1.83 -10.09 1.41
N ALA A 19 -1.25 -8.89 1.44
CA ALA A 19 -0.33 -8.46 0.42
C ALA A 19 0.92 -9.33 0.37
N GLU A 20 1.49 -9.65 1.53
CA GLU A 20 2.66 -10.52 1.62
C GLU A 20 2.34 -11.95 1.19
N SER A 21 1.15 -12.45 1.50
CA SER A 21 0.72 -13.78 1.08
C SER A 21 0.62 -13.89 -0.43
N VAL A 22 0.09 -12.87 -1.09
CA VAL A 22 0.01 -12.85 -2.56
C VAL A 22 1.41 -12.89 -3.16
N VAL A 23 2.33 -12.10 -2.63
CA VAL A 23 3.71 -12.07 -3.12
C VAL A 23 4.40 -13.42 -2.93
N LYS A 24 4.10 -14.13 -1.84
CA LYS A 24 4.69 -15.46 -1.57
C LYS A 24 4.12 -16.54 -2.46
N ILE A 25 2.86 -16.47 -2.82
CA ILE A 25 2.17 -17.50 -3.61
C ILE A 25 2.54 -17.42 -5.08
N LEU A 26 2.68 -16.21 -5.61
CA LEU A 26 2.92 -15.99 -7.03
C LEU A 26 4.39 -15.68 -7.27
N PRO A 27 5.00 -16.29 -8.33
CA PRO A 27 6.34 -15.87 -8.74
C PRO A 27 6.30 -14.39 -9.09
N ALA A 28 7.09 -13.60 -8.37
CA ALA A 28 7.13 -12.17 -8.59
C ALA A 28 8.46 -11.78 -9.23
N SER A 29 8.43 -10.98 -10.29
CA SER A 29 9.60 -10.40 -10.89
C SER A 29 10.23 -9.38 -9.93
N ARG A 30 11.46 -8.99 -10.20
CA ARG A 30 12.13 -7.95 -9.43
C ARG A 30 11.33 -6.64 -9.44
N GLN A 31 10.82 -6.30 -10.62
CA GLN A 31 10.01 -5.09 -10.80
C GLN A 31 8.74 -5.14 -9.96
N GLU A 32 8.06 -6.28 -9.93
CA GLU A 32 6.85 -6.45 -9.11
C GLU A 32 7.16 -6.32 -7.63
N LYS A 33 8.30 -6.86 -7.18
CA LYS A 33 8.73 -6.75 -5.79
C LYS A 33 9.04 -5.29 -5.41
N GLU A 34 9.68 -4.56 -6.30
CA GLU A 34 9.98 -3.16 -6.09
C GLU A 34 8.69 -2.33 -6.02
N ALA A 35 7.76 -2.58 -6.93
CA ALA A 35 6.47 -1.92 -6.91
C ALA A 35 5.73 -2.18 -5.59
N PHE A 36 5.74 -3.43 -5.15
CA PHE A 36 5.12 -3.81 -3.88
C PHE A 36 5.77 -3.11 -2.69
N ASN A 37 7.09 -3.02 -2.68
CA ASN A 37 7.81 -2.33 -1.61
C ASN A 37 7.44 -0.85 -1.53
N TYR A 38 7.38 -0.17 -2.67
CA TYR A 38 6.94 1.22 -2.70
C TYR A 38 5.49 1.37 -2.23
N TYR A 39 4.63 0.44 -2.62
CA TYR A 39 3.24 0.45 -2.19
C TYR A 39 3.15 0.30 -0.65
N LYS A 40 3.91 -0.62 -0.07
CA LYS A 40 3.97 -0.78 1.39
C LYS A 40 4.47 0.48 2.08
N GLU A 41 5.50 1.10 1.55
CA GLU A 41 6.00 2.36 2.10
C GLU A 41 4.93 3.44 2.07
N GLY A 42 4.18 3.50 0.98
CA GLY A 42 3.06 4.43 0.86
C GLY A 42 2.00 4.18 1.92
N LEU A 43 1.61 2.93 2.13
CA LEU A 43 0.63 2.56 3.14
C LEU A 43 1.10 2.94 4.54
N THR A 44 2.36 2.69 4.84
CA THR A 44 2.95 3.04 6.13
C THR A 44 2.94 4.55 6.36
N ALA A 45 3.34 5.32 5.36
CA ALA A 45 3.35 6.78 5.44
C ALA A 45 1.93 7.32 5.58
N GLN A 46 0.98 6.77 4.83
CA GLN A 46 -0.43 7.17 4.90
C GLN A 46 -0.99 6.92 6.31
N ALA A 47 -0.74 5.74 6.87
CA ALA A 47 -1.20 5.38 8.21
C ALA A 47 -0.60 6.30 9.28
N SER A 48 0.56 6.86 9.04
CA SER A 48 1.24 7.79 9.94
C SER A 48 0.85 9.25 9.70
N GLY A 49 -0.04 9.53 8.76
CA GLY A 49 -0.44 10.89 8.42
C GLY A 49 0.57 11.64 7.57
N ARG A 50 1.60 10.96 7.06
CA ARG A 50 2.62 11.56 6.19
C ARG A 50 2.19 11.43 4.74
N TYR A 51 1.17 12.21 4.37
CA TYR A 51 0.50 12.04 3.08
C TYR A 51 1.36 12.41 1.88
N ALA A 52 2.21 13.42 2.00
CA ALA A 52 3.11 13.77 0.91
C ALA A 52 4.09 12.63 0.60
N GLU A 53 4.65 12.02 1.64
CA GLU A 53 5.54 10.87 1.48
C GLU A 53 4.78 9.67 0.92
N ALA A 54 3.53 9.46 1.37
CA ALA A 54 2.70 8.39 0.85
C ALA A 54 2.48 8.55 -0.65
N LEU A 55 2.13 9.75 -1.09
CA LEU A 55 1.93 10.04 -2.51
C LEU A 55 3.18 9.76 -3.32
N GLU A 56 4.33 10.19 -2.82
CA GLU A 56 5.61 9.97 -3.47
C GLU A 56 5.87 8.48 -3.69
N SER A 57 5.67 7.68 -2.63
CA SER A 57 5.85 6.24 -2.71
C SER A 57 4.85 5.59 -3.65
N TYR A 58 3.59 6.00 -3.60
CA TYR A 58 2.57 5.46 -4.49
C TYR A 58 2.86 5.75 -5.95
N TYR A 59 3.35 6.95 -6.27
CA TYR A 59 3.71 7.27 -7.65
C TYR A 59 4.89 6.44 -8.13
N GLU A 60 5.86 6.17 -7.27
CA GLU A 60 6.95 5.26 -7.61
C GLU A 60 6.43 3.83 -7.87
N ALA A 61 5.52 3.35 -7.02
CA ALA A 61 4.89 2.05 -7.24
C ALA A 61 4.15 2.02 -8.58
N LEU A 62 3.43 3.08 -8.90
CA LEU A 62 2.64 3.16 -10.12
C LEU A 62 3.49 3.10 -11.37
N LYS A 63 4.69 3.66 -11.33
CA LYS A 63 5.61 3.59 -12.47
C LYS A 63 6.05 2.16 -12.79
N LEU A 64 6.12 1.32 -11.76
CA LEU A 64 6.63 -0.05 -11.89
C LEU A 64 5.53 -1.09 -12.06
N GLU A 65 4.32 -0.78 -11.62
CA GLU A 65 3.23 -1.75 -11.63
C GLU A 65 2.54 -1.79 -12.99
N GLU A 66 2.44 -3.00 -13.55
CA GLU A 66 1.81 -3.22 -14.84
C GLU A 66 0.43 -3.86 -14.73
N ASP A 67 0.17 -4.60 -13.65
CA ASP A 67 -1.10 -5.29 -13.47
C ASP A 67 -2.23 -4.29 -13.23
N PRO A 68 -3.32 -4.34 -14.04
CA PRO A 68 -4.41 -3.36 -13.91
C PRO A 68 -5.11 -3.39 -12.55
N ILE A 69 -5.22 -4.55 -11.93
CA ILE A 69 -5.85 -4.69 -10.61
C ILE A 69 -5.00 -4.02 -9.56
N ASP A 70 -3.70 -4.33 -9.55
CA ASP A 70 -2.77 -3.72 -8.59
C ASP A 70 -2.65 -2.22 -8.81
N ARG A 71 -2.65 -1.77 -10.06
CA ARG A 71 -2.67 -0.35 -10.38
C ARG A 71 -3.90 0.35 -9.80
N SER A 72 -5.05 -0.32 -9.85
CA SER A 72 -6.29 0.27 -9.32
C SER A 72 -6.23 0.48 -7.80
N TYR A 73 -5.59 -0.42 -7.06
CA TYR A 73 -5.37 -0.23 -5.63
C TYR A 73 -4.46 0.96 -5.35
N ILE A 74 -3.37 1.08 -6.10
CA ILE A 74 -2.45 2.21 -5.95
C ILE A 74 -3.18 3.52 -6.22
N LEU A 75 -3.92 3.58 -7.32
CA LEU A 75 -4.68 4.78 -7.70
C LEU A 75 -5.75 5.15 -6.67
N TYR A 76 -6.42 4.16 -6.11
CA TYR A 76 -7.38 4.38 -5.03
C TYR A 76 -6.70 5.05 -3.84
N ASN A 77 -5.56 4.52 -3.41
CA ASN A 77 -4.84 5.06 -2.26
C ASN A 77 -4.25 6.44 -2.55
N ILE A 78 -3.85 6.71 -3.78
CA ILE A 78 -3.46 8.06 -4.18
C ILE A 78 -4.62 9.02 -3.98
N GLY A 79 -5.81 8.64 -4.45
CA GLY A 79 -7.00 9.46 -4.28
C GLY A 79 -7.34 9.71 -2.81
N VAL A 80 -7.29 8.66 -1.98
CA VAL A 80 -7.54 8.78 -0.54
C VAL A 80 -6.50 9.70 0.11
N SER A 81 -5.23 9.58 -0.26
CA SER A 81 -4.16 10.40 0.31
C SER A 81 -4.34 11.87 -0.04
N TYR A 82 -4.76 12.20 -1.25
CA TYR A 82 -5.09 13.57 -1.62
C TYR A 82 -6.29 14.10 -0.85
N PHE A 83 -7.29 13.27 -0.67
CA PHE A 83 -8.50 13.67 0.05
C PHE A 83 -8.20 13.98 1.52
N ASP A 84 -7.34 13.19 2.15
CA ASP A 84 -6.99 13.35 3.55
C ASP A 84 -5.89 14.39 3.78
N PHE A 85 -5.19 14.76 2.73
CA PHE A 85 -4.13 15.76 2.81
C PHE A 85 -4.69 17.13 3.15
#